data_8a44012b8743debb944c43313045997e
#
_entry.id   8a44012b8743debb944c43313045997e
#
_cell.length_a   1.000
_cell.length_b   1.000
_cell.length_c   1.000
_cell.angle_alpha   90.00
_cell.angle_beta   90.00
_cell.angle_gamma   90.00
#
_symmetry.space_group_name_H-M   'P 1'
#
loop_
_entity.id
_entity.type
_entity.pdbx_description
1 polymer ?
#
loop_
_entity_poly.entity_id
_entity_poly.type
_entity_poly.pdbx_seq_one_letter_code
_entity_poly.pdbx_strand_id
1 'polypeptide(L)'
;MKILIICNCATGLEIFRGMLIRKLVKEGNVVTAIVPQTNDKKEKDAEDGLKKMRCNLIRIPIERRGMNPFRDIQLFLEYYRTVKKIKPELVITYTIKPNIYGGLVCRLLKIPYVANITGLGTAFQNKGLLCHLVSGMYKLALKNAKVVFFENVENRDVIVKAKIIPKDQTYVLAGAGVDLEHFYYIEYPEETNLTKFLFIGRIMREKGIDELFSAMERLNNEGYKCSLDVLGGFEENYSERIKKYE
;
A
#
# COMPACT_ATOMS: atom_id res chain seq x y z
N MET A 1 8.43 2.20 -23.53
CA MET A 1 6.97 2.14 -23.33
C MET A 1 6.50 3.32 -22.48
N LYS A 2 5.23 3.73 -22.64
CA LYS A 2 4.57 4.66 -21.73
C LYS A 2 3.87 3.86 -20.63
N ILE A 3 4.38 3.93 -19.41
CA ILE A 3 3.85 3.22 -18.25
C ILE A 3 3.16 4.20 -17.32
N LEU A 4 1.91 3.93 -16.95
CA LEU A 4 1.16 4.70 -15.99
C LEU A 4 1.02 3.91 -14.69
N ILE A 5 1.39 4.51 -13.57
CA ILE A 5 1.19 3.95 -12.23
C ILE A 5 0.07 4.73 -11.54
N ILE A 6 -0.91 4.04 -10.96
CA ILE A 6 -2.00 4.68 -10.21
C ILE A 6 -1.91 4.23 -8.76
N CYS A 7 -1.68 5.18 -7.85
CA CYS A 7 -1.57 4.93 -6.42
C CYS A 7 -2.33 6.01 -5.62
N ASN A 8 -2.79 5.65 -4.43
CA ASN A 8 -3.49 6.58 -3.53
C ASN A 8 -2.57 7.26 -2.50
N CYS A 9 -1.24 7.18 -2.68
CA CYS A 9 -0.27 7.68 -1.72
C CYS A 9 1.09 7.84 -2.43
N ALA A 10 1.63 9.06 -2.47
CA ALA A 10 2.95 9.31 -3.06
C ALA A 10 4.06 8.76 -2.17
N THR A 11 3.94 8.93 -0.85
CA THR A 11 4.90 8.39 0.14
C THR A 11 5.03 6.86 0.01
N GLY A 12 3.90 6.15 -0.03
CA GLY A 12 3.94 4.69 -0.21
C GLY A 12 4.50 4.28 -1.57
N LEU A 13 4.24 5.06 -2.61
CA LEU A 13 4.78 4.79 -3.95
C LEU A 13 6.31 4.98 -3.98
N GLU A 14 6.81 6.06 -3.40
CA GLU A 14 8.24 6.34 -3.33
C GLU A 14 8.98 5.26 -2.55
N ILE A 15 8.54 4.98 -1.32
CA ILE A 15 9.23 4.07 -0.41
C ILE A 15 9.21 2.63 -0.94
N PHE A 16 8.05 2.13 -1.36
CA PHE A 16 7.90 0.72 -1.70
C PHE A 16 8.06 0.42 -3.20
N ARG A 17 7.99 1.41 -4.07
CA ARG A 17 8.05 1.20 -5.53
C ARG A 17 9.09 2.09 -6.22
N GLY A 18 9.83 2.89 -5.47
CA GLY A 18 10.88 3.74 -6.00
C GLY A 18 11.93 2.96 -6.78
N MET A 19 12.36 1.79 -6.29
CA MET A 19 13.29 0.92 -7.01
C MET A 19 12.72 0.41 -8.34
N LEU A 20 11.44 0.00 -8.35
CA LEU A 20 10.76 -0.38 -9.59
C LEU A 20 10.72 0.79 -10.58
N ILE A 21 10.35 1.98 -10.11
CA ILE A 21 10.29 3.19 -10.95
C ILE A 21 11.66 3.50 -11.54
N ARG A 22 12.72 3.52 -10.71
CA ARG A 22 14.10 3.73 -11.18
C ARG A 22 14.51 2.70 -12.24
N LYS A 23 14.18 1.41 -12.02
CA LYS A 23 14.48 0.34 -12.95
C LYS A 23 13.75 0.53 -14.28
N LEU A 24 12.46 0.82 -14.25
CA LEU A 24 11.66 1.06 -15.46
C LEU A 24 12.19 2.26 -16.25
N VAL A 25 12.52 3.36 -15.58
CA VAL A 25 13.12 4.56 -16.23
C VAL A 25 14.49 4.23 -16.81
N LYS A 26 15.33 3.50 -16.09
CA LYS A 26 16.66 3.07 -16.57
C LYS A 26 16.57 2.21 -17.83
N GLU A 27 15.49 1.43 -17.96
CA GLU A 27 15.21 0.61 -19.16
C GLU A 27 14.58 1.43 -20.31
N GLY A 28 14.56 2.75 -20.22
CA GLY A 28 14.09 3.65 -21.28
C GLY A 28 12.56 3.84 -21.32
N ASN A 29 11.83 3.45 -20.28
CA ASN A 29 10.40 3.68 -20.23
C ASN A 29 10.08 5.10 -19.75
N VAL A 30 8.99 5.67 -20.26
CA VAL A 30 8.41 6.93 -19.76
C VAL A 30 7.40 6.56 -18.68
N VAL A 31 7.77 6.80 -17.42
CA VAL A 31 6.93 6.48 -16.25
C VAL A 31 6.18 7.73 -15.80
N THR A 32 4.87 7.60 -15.67
CA THR A 32 3.98 8.64 -15.12
C THR A 32 3.22 8.05 -13.93
N ALA A 33 3.13 8.75 -12.82
CA ALA A 33 2.33 8.33 -11.69
C ALA A 33 1.16 9.29 -11.43
N ILE A 34 -0.02 8.72 -11.18
CA ILE A 34 -1.16 9.43 -10.62
C ILE A 34 -1.09 9.28 -9.10
N VAL A 35 -1.07 10.42 -8.41
CA VAL A 35 -1.00 10.52 -6.95
C VAL A 35 -2.09 11.45 -6.42
N PRO A 36 -2.44 11.40 -5.12
CA PRO A 36 -3.41 12.30 -4.53
C PRO A 36 -2.95 13.77 -4.58
N GLN A 37 -3.88 14.65 -4.86
CA GLN A 37 -3.70 16.07 -4.61
C GLN A 37 -3.83 16.34 -3.11
N THR A 38 -2.77 16.81 -2.47
CA THR A 38 -2.73 17.04 -1.02
C THR A 38 -1.80 18.19 -0.65
N ASN A 39 -2.02 18.75 0.55
CA ASN A 39 -1.13 19.72 1.17
C ASN A 39 -0.21 19.11 2.23
N ASP A 40 -0.32 17.81 2.48
CA ASP A 40 0.55 17.08 3.41
C ASP A 40 2.02 17.20 2.99
N LYS A 41 2.88 17.62 3.93
CA LYS A 41 4.30 17.84 3.67
C LYS A 41 5.01 16.54 3.29
N LYS A 42 4.72 15.42 3.97
CA LYS A 42 5.35 14.12 3.68
C LYS A 42 5.01 13.62 2.27
N GLU A 43 3.76 13.81 1.85
CA GLU A 43 3.35 13.45 0.48
C GLU A 43 4.06 14.34 -0.57
N LYS A 44 4.24 15.64 -0.29
CA LYS A 44 4.99 16.55 -1.18
C LYS A 44 6.47 16.21 -1.26
N ASP A 45 7.10 15.90 -0.13
CA ASP A 45 8.51 15.48 -0.09
C ASP A 45 8.70 14.19 -0.93
N ALA A 46 7.76 13.24 -0.82
CA ALA A 46 7.76 12.01 -1.62
C ALA A 46 7.53 12.27 -3.12
N GLU A 47 6.68 13.24 -3.48
CA GLU A 47 6.52 13.65 -4.88
C GLU A 47 7.84 14.19 -5.46
N ASP A 48 8.60 14.94 -4.68
CA ASP A 48 9.91 15.44 -5.12
C ASP A 48 10.94 14.31 -5.25
N GLY A 49 10.89 13.31 -4.37
CA GLY A 49 11.64 12.06 -4.50
C GLY A 49 11.32 11.33 -5.82
N LEU A 50 10.03 11.16 -6.13
CA LEU A 50 9.58 10.55 -7.39
C LEU A 50 10.04 11.32 -8.63
N LYS A 51 9.99 12.67 -8.60
CA LYS A 51 10.50 13.50 -9.70
C LYS A 51 12.00 13.34 -9.90
N LYS A 52 12.80 13.25 -8.81
CA LYS A 52 14.24 12.96 -8.87
C LYS A 52 14.52 11.61 -9.56
N MET A 53 13.61 10.66 -9.47
CA MET A 53 13.65 9.38 -10.20
C MET A 53 13.19 9.51 -11.67
N ARG A 54 12.96 10.73 -12.18
CA ARG A 54 12.41 11.02 -13.52
C ARG A 54 11.00 10.42 -13.75
N CYS A 55 10.20 10.30 -12.68
CA CYS A 55 8.79 9.94 -12.78
C CYS A 55 7.94 11.21 -12.98
N ASN A 56 7.15 11.25 -14.04
CA ASN A 56 6.17 12.32 -14.24
C ASN A 56 5.03 12.16 -13.25
N LEU A 57 4.50 13.27 -12.71
CA LEU A 57 3.41 13.22 -11.74
C LEU A 57 2.15 13.91 -12.25
N ILE A 58 1.01 13.30 -12.00
CA ILE A 58 -0.32 13.87 -12.20
C ILE A 58 -1.05 13.80 -10.87
N ARG A 59 -1.51 14.95 -10.37
CA ARG A 59 -2.26 15.04 -9.13
C ARG A 59 -3.73 15.05 -9.44
N ILE A 60 -4.49 14.20 -8.75
CA ILE A 60 -5.95 14.21 -8.82
C ILE A 60 -6.56 14.12 -7.41
N PRO A 61 -7.78 14.60 -7.21
CA PRO A 61 -8.46 14.47 -5.92
C PRO A 61 -8.77 13.00 -5.65
N ILE A 62 -8.05 12.39 -4.70
CA ILE A 62 -8.27 11.01 -4.25
C ILE A 62 -8.58 11.03 -2.75
N GLU A 63 -9.77 10.61 -2.39
CA GLU A 63 -10.10 10.36 -1.00
C GLU A 63 -9.62 8.94 -0.63
N ARG A 64 -8.57 8.86 0.19
CA ARG A 64 -7.94 7.58 0.57
C ARG A 64 -8.86 6.69 1.40
N ARG A 65 -9.60 7.29 2.32
CA ARG A 65 -10.56 6.63 3.21
C ARG A 65 -11.93 7.25 2.96
N GLY A 66 -12.97 6.45 2.92
CA GLY A 66 -14.32 6.93 2.66
C GLY A 66 -15.01 6.16 1.54
N MET A 67 -16.33 6.10 1.61
CA MET A 67 -17.19 5.37 0.68
C MET A 67 -18.27 6.32 0.13
N ASN A 68 -17.89 7.54 -0.26
CA ASN A 68 -18.81 8.47 -0.85
C ASN A 68 -18.98 8.16 -2.35
N PRO A 69 -20.16 7.67 -2.79
CA PRO A 69 -20.37 7.25 -4.17
C PRO A 69 -20.15 8.38 -5.19
N PHE A 70 -20.50 9.62 -4.85
CA PHE A 70 -20.32 10.77 -5.75
C PHE A 70 -18.83 11.06 -5.97
N ARG A 71 -18.02 11.02 -4.91
CA ARG A 71 -16.57 11.19 -5.03
C ARG A 71 -15.91 10.03 -5.77
N ASP A 72 -16.42 8.84 -5.61
CA ASP A 72 -15.91 7.64 -6.30
C ASP A 72 -16.25 7.70 -7.81
N ILE A 73 -17.42 8.19 -8.18
CA ILE A 73 -17.75 8.46 -9.59
C ILE A 73 -16.84 9.56 -10.16
N GLN A 74 -16.62 10.64 -9.41
CA GLN A 74 -15.70 11.70 -9.83
C GLN A 74 -14.29 11.14 -10.05
N LEU A 75 -13.78 10.33 -9.12
CA LEU A 75 -12.48 9.67 -9.22
C LEU A 75 -12.39 8.77 -10.48
N PHE A 76 -13.43 7.98 -10.74
CA PHE A 76 -13.51 7.17 -11.95
C PHE A 76 -13.41 8.02 -13.23
N LEU A 77 -14.14 9.12 -13.29
CA LEU A 77 -14.12 10.05 -14.44
C LEU A 77 -12.75 10.73 -14.60
N GLU A 78 -12.10 11.11 -13.50
CA GLU A 78 -10.74 11.68 -13.54
C GLU A 78 -9.71 10.65 -14.06
N TYR A 79 -9.79 9.40 -13.59
CA TYR A 79 -8.96 8.32 -14.14
C TYR A 79 -9.24 8.10 -15.63
N TYR A 80 -10.53 8.05 -16.03
CA TYR A 80 -10.90 7.87 -17.42
C TYR A 80 -10.33 8.95 -18.34
N ARG A 81 -10.52 10.23 -17.96
CA ARG A 81 -9.99 11.38 -18.73
C ARG A 81 -8.48 11.33 -18.83
N THR A 82 -7.81 11.06 -17.70
CA THR A 82 -6.35 11.04 -17.61
C THR A 82 -5.77 9.91 -18.43
N VAL A 83 -6.27 8.69 -18.27
CA VAL A 83 -5.78 7.49 -19.00
C VAL A 83 -6.03 7.64 -20.51
N LYS A 84 -7.21 8.17 -20.90
CA LYS A 84 -7.55 8.45 -22.30
C LYS A 84 -6.62 9.49 -22.93
N LYS A 85 -6.21 10.51 -22.16
CA LYS A 85 -5.27 11.57 -22.60
C LYS A 85 -3.85 11.06 -22.75
N ILE A 86 -3.35 10.29 -21.76
CA ILE A 86 -1.96 9.76 -21.73
C ILE A 86 -1.76 8.67 -22.76
N LYS A 87 -2.76 7.82 -22.98
CA LYS A 87 -2.71 6.61 -23.82
C LYS A 87 -1.50 5.75 -23.42
N PRO A 88 -1.45 5.25 -22.17
CA PRO A 88 -0.35 4.40 -21.72
C PRO A 88 -0.42 3.05 -22.42
N GLU A 89 0.73 2.41 -22.61
CA GLU A 89 0.85 1.05 -23.15
C GLU A 89 0.67 -0.01 -22.06
N LEU A 90 0.92 0.38 -20.79
CA LEU A 90 0.69 -0.45 -19.60
C LEU A 90 0.27 0.43 -18.42
N VAL A 91 -0.70 -0.06 -17.65
CA VAL A 91 -1.10 0.55 -16.37
C VAL A 91 -0.80 -0.40 -15.23
N ILE A 92 -0.21 0.13 -14.15
CA ILE A 92 0.03 -0.60 -12.89
C ILE A 92 -0.79 0.09 -11.80
N THR A 93 -1.62 -0.66 -11.11
CA THR A 93 -2.47 -0.11 -10.04
C THR A 93 -2.08 -0.67 -8.68
N TYR A 94 -2.07 0.19 -7.66
CA TYR A 94 -1.79 -0.15 -6.27
C TYR A 94 -2.92 0.32 -5.37
N THR A 95 -3.28 -0.47 -4.37
CA THR A 95 -4.32 -0.18 -3.39
C THR A 95 -5.76 -0.30 -3.91
N ILE A 96 -6.75 -0.28 -3.01
CA ILE A 96 -8.13 -0.69 -3.32
C ILE A 96 -8.78 0.17 -4.41
N LYS A 97 -8.88 1.50 -4.21
CA LYS A 97 -9.57 2.39 -5.15
C LYS A 97 -8.90 2.42 -6.53
N PRO A 98 -7.57 2.57 -6.65
CA PRO A 98 -6.85 2.44 -7.91
C PRO A 98 -7.05 1.08 -8.60
N ASN A 99 -7.02 -0.03 -7.85
CA ASN A 99 -7.24 -1.35 -8.41
C ASN A 99 -8.66 -1.51 -8.98
N ILE A 100 -9.66 -0.96 -8.30
CA ILE A 100 -11.06 -1.03 -8.74
C ILE A 100 -11.30 -0.04 -9.89
N TYR A 101 -11.17 1.26 -9.63
CA TYR A 101 -11.55 2.28 -10.61
C TYR A 101 -10.56 2.39 -11.77
N GLY A 102 -9.26 2.27 -11.50
CA GLY A 102 -8.23 2.19 -12.54
C GLY A 102 -8.39 0.94 -13.40
N GLY A 103 -8.64 -0.23 -12.79
CA GLY A 103 -8.90 -1.48 -13.51
C GLY A 103 -10.15 -1.41 -14.40
N LEU A 104 -11.26 -0.83 -13.91
CA LEU A 104 -12.47 -0.61 -14.71
C LEU A 104 -12.21 0.31 -15.90
N VAL A 105 -11.46 1.40 -15.70
CA VAL A 105 -11.07 2.33 -16.77
C VAL A 105 -10.21 1.62 -17.82
N CYS A 106 -9.21 0.84 -17.39
CA CYS A 106 -8.36 0.09 -18.32
C CYS A 106 -9.15 -0.91 -19.14
N ARG A 107 -10.12 -1.61 -18.52
CA ARG A 107 -11.05 -2.49 -19.26
C ARG A 107 -11.85 -1.73 -20.31
N LEU A 108 -12.45 -0.61 -19.93
CA LEU A 108 -13.29 0.21 -20.83
C LEU A 108 -12.48 0.73 -22.02
N LEU A 109 -11.25 1.16 -21.76
CA LEU A 109 -10.35 1.69 -22.78
C LEU A 109 -9.51 0.62 -23.49
N LYS A 110 -9.67 -0.68 -23.11
CA LYS A 110 -8.92 -1.83 -23.64
C LYS A 110 -7.38 -1.67 -23.52
N ILE A 111 -6.93 -1.03 -22.45
CA ILE A 111 -5.51 -0.83 -22.16
C ILE A 111 -5.00 -2.00 -21.30
N PRO A 112 -3.85 -2.59 -21.61
CA PRO A 112 -3.22 -3.61 -20.79
C PRO A 112 -2.93 -3.07 -19.39
N TYR A 113 -3.22 -3.86 -18.35
CA TYR A 113 -2.95 -3.46 -16.98
C TYR A 113 -2.65 -4.64 -16.08
N VAL A 114 -1.93 -4.35 -15.01
CA VAL A 114 -1.67 -5.24 -13.89
C VAL A 114 -2.11 -4.57 -12.59
N ALA A 115 -2.58 -5.35 -11.63
CA ALA A 115 -3.00 -4.85 -10.33
C ALA A 115 -2.11 -5.44 -9.24
N ASN A 116 -1.76 -4.65 -8.23
CA ASN A 116 -1.08 -5.12 -7.05
C ASN A 116 -1.99 -4.92 -5.81
N ILE A 117 -2.37 -6.02 -5.17
CA ILE A 117 -3.15 -6.02 -3.95
C ILE A 117 -2.18 -6.10 -2.77
N THR A 118 -1.83 -4.93 -2.23
CA THR A 118 -0.93 -4.77 -1.08
C THR A 118 -1.58 -5.12 0.25
N GLY A 119 -2.91 -5.28 0.26
CA GLY A 119 -3.73 -5.64 1.40
C GLY A 119 -5.20 -5.54 1.05
N LEU A 120 -6.04 -6.29 1.75
CA LEU A 120 -7.48 -6.33 1.48
C LEU A 120 -8.26 -5.24 2.23
N GLY A 121 -7.62 -4.57 3.19
CA GLY A 121 -8.24 -3.54 4.01
C GLY A 121 -9.37 -4.07 4.90
N THR A 122 -10.05 -3.16 5.57
CA THR A 122 -11.12 -3.49 6.54
C THR A 122 -12.37 -4.09 5.88
N ALA A 123 -12.56 -3.88 4.57
CA ALA A 123 -13.72 -4.40 3.85
C ALA A 123 -13.81 -5.93 3.84
N PHE A 124 -12.68 -6.63 3.95
CA PHE A 124 -12.61 -8.10 3.98
C PHE A 124 -12.49 -8.68 5.39
N GLN A 125 -12.36 -7.85 6.43
CA GLN A 125 -12.29 -8.32 7.83
C GLN A 125 -13.62 -8.83 8.34
N ASN A 126 -14.72 -8.23 7.87
CA ASN A 126 -16.09 -8.62 8.27
C ASN A 126 -16.88 -9.11 7.06
N LYS A 127 -17.53 -10.28 7.20
CA LYS A 127 -18.45 -10.84 6.21
C LYS A 127 -19.78 -10.04 6.23
N GLY A 128 -19.81 -8.89 5.57
CA GLY A 128 -21.00 -8.02 5.51
C GLY A 128 -21.30 -7.55 4.08
N LEU A 129 -22.32 -6.73 3.93
CA LEU A 129 -22.75 -6.17 2.65
C LEU A 129 -21.60 -5.44 1.92
N LEU A 130 -20.78 -4.74 2.68
CA LEU A 130 -19.59 -4.05 2.16
C LEU A 130 -18.59 -5.02 1.51
N CYS A 131 -18.32 -6.16 2.16
CA CYS A 131 -17.44 -7.20 1.62
C CYS A 131 -17.95 -7.71 0.26
N HIS A 132 -19.26 -7.98 0.17
CA HIS A 132 -19.88 -8.44 -1.08
C HIS A 132 -19.82 -7.39 -2.18
N LEU A 133 -20.10 -6.13 -1.86
CA LEU A 133 -20.00 -5.02 -2.80
C LEU A 133 -18.58 -4.86 -3.36
N VAL A 134 -17.59 -4.77 -2.46
CA VAL A 134 -16.17 -4.61 -2.84
C VAL A 134 -15.68 -5.83 -3.62
N SER A 135 -16.09 -7.05 -3.23
CA SER A 135 -15.76 -8.28 -3.97
C SER A 135 -16.33 -8.26 -5.40
N GLY A 136 -17.57 -7.82 -5.56
CA GLY A 136 -18.19 -7.64 -6.88
C GLY A 136 -17.45 -6.62 -7.75
N MET A 137 -17.07 -5.47 -7.16
CA MET A 137 -16.29 -4.44 -7.83
C MET A 137 -14.91 -4.96 -8.24
N TYR A 138 -14.21 -5.67 -7.37
CA TYR A 138 -12.93 -6.31 -7.70
C TYR A 138 -13.09 -7.33 -8.83
N LYS A 139 -14.10 -8.18 -8.77
CA LYS A 139 -14.38 -9.17 -9.82
C LYS A 139 -14.56 -8.51 -11.18
N LEU A 140 -15.29 -7.42 -11.23
CA LEU A 140 -15.44 -6.63 -12.47
C LEU A 140 -14.14 -5.96 -12.90
N ALA A 141 -13.43 -5.34 -11.96
CA ALA A 141 -12.22 -4.57 -12.25
C ALA A 141 -11.05 -5.45 -12.68
N LEU A 142 -10.89 -6.64 -12.08
CA LEU A 142 -9.72 -7.50 -12.31
C LEU A 142 -9.90 -8.54 -13.42
N LYS A 143 -11.11 -8.69 -13.97
CA LYS A 143 -11.44 -9.71 -14.98
C LYS A 143 -10.47 -9.75 -16.17
N ASN A 144 -9.96 -8.60 -16.61
CA ASN A 144 -9.08 -8.47 -17.76
C ASN A 144 -7.66 -8.02 -17.38
N ALA A 145 -7.30 -8.04 -16.09
CA ALA A 145 -5.93 -7.80 -15.65
C ALA A 145 -5.02 -8.89 -16.24
N LYS A 146 -3.84 -8.51 -16.74
CA LYS A 146 -2.87 -9.47 -17.26
C LYS A 146 -2.35 -10.39 -16.17
N VAL A 147 -2.14 -9.82 -14.97
CA VAL A 147 -1.77 -10.53 -13.75
C VAL A 147 -2.19 -9.68 -12.55
N VAL A 148 -2.54 -10.34 -11.45
CA VAL A 148 -2.80 -9.70 -10.16
C VAL A 148 -1.74 -10.15 -9.17
N PHE A 149 -0.93 -9.20 -8.73
CA PHE A 149 0.12 -9.43 -7.73
C PHE A 149 -0.42 -9.33 -6.32
N PHE A 150 0.09 -10.19 -5.45
CA PHE A 150 -0.16 -10.19 -4.01
C PHE A 150 1.17 -10.18 -3.25
N GLU A 151 1.22 -9.59 -2.07
CA GLU A 151 2.41 -9.55 -1.21
C GLU A 151 2.45 -10.69 -0.19
N ASN A 152 1.37 -11.48 -0.08
CA ASN A 152 1.30 -12.69 0.73
C ASN A 152 0.27 -13.69 0.18
N VAL A 153 0.42 -14.93 0.60
CA VAL A 153 -0.43 -16.05 0.17
C VAL A 153 -1.84 -15.93 0.73
N GLU A 154 -1.99 -15.43 1.95
CA GLU A 154 -3.24 -15.30 2.66
C GLU A 154 -4.22 -14.40 1.91
N ASN A 155 -3.77 -13.22 1.52
CA ASN A 155 -4.58 -12.26 0.74
C ASN A 155 -4.99 -12.83 -0.63
N ARG A 156 -4.05 -13.51 -1.31
CA ARG A 156 -4.36 -14.22 -2.55
C ARG A 156 -5.46 -15.26 -2.34
N ASP A 157 -5.31 -16.09 -1.33
CA ASP A 157 -6.23 -17.20 -1.09
C ASP A 157 -7.63 -16.71 -0.73
N VAL A 158 -7.77 -15.60 0.00
CA VAL A 158 -9.07 -14.96 0.26
C VAL A 158 -9.74 -14.58 -1.06
N ILE A 159 -9.04 -13.93 -1.96
CA ILE A 159 -9.56 -13.46 -3.26
C ILE A 159 -9.91 -14.63 -4.20
N VAL A 160 -9.07 -15.67 -4.22
CA VAL A 160 -9.30 -16.87 -5.04
C VAL A 160 -10.47 -17.70 -4.49
N LYS A 161 -10.54 -17.92 -3.17
CA LYS A 161 -11.66 -18.63 -2.51
C LYS A 161 -12.98 -17.89 -2.69
N ALA A 162 -12.96 -16.55 -2.70
CA ALA A 162 -14.15 -15.74 -2.99
C ALA A 162 -14.53 -15.75 -4.49
N LYS A 163 -13.83 -16.49 -5.35
CA LYS A 163 -14.05 -16.58 -6.80
C LYS A 163 -14.06 -15.22 -7.50
N ILE A 164 -13.25 -14.29 -7.00
CA ILE A 164 -13.07 -12.96 -7.59
C ILE A 164 -12.22 -13.06 -8.85
N ILE A 165 -11.09 -13.77 -8.78
CA ILE A 165 -10.21 -14.10 -9.90
C ILE A 165 -9.74 -15.56 -9.79
N PRO A 166 -9.39 -16.22 -10.90
CA PRO A 166 -8.82 -17.55 -10.88
C PRO A 166 -7.35 -17.52 -10.40
N LYS A 167 -6.86 -18.65 -9.88
CA LYS A 167 -5.51 -18.75 -9.29
C LYS A 167 -4.39 -18.54 -10.29
N ASP A 168 -4.55 -18.98 -11.52
CA ASP A 168 -3.59 -18.86 -12.63
C ASP A 168 -3.39 -17.40 -13.09
N GLN A 169 -4.32 -16.50 -12.78
CA GLN A 169 -4.17 -15.05 -12.98
C GLN A 169 -3.40 -14.35 -11.85
N THR A 170 -2.99 -15.08 -10.82
CA THR A 170 -2.34 -14.50 -9.63
C THR A 170 -0.85 -14.79 -9.58
N TYR A 171 -0.10 -13.86 -8.99
CA TYR A 171 1.29 -14.06 -8.64
C TYR A 171 1.57 -13.51 -7.24
N VAL A 172 2.27 -14.28 -6.41
CA VAL A 172 2.65 -13.84 -5.06
C VAL A 172 4.09 -13.37 -5.08
N LEU A 173 4.28 -12.11 -4.71
CA LEU A 173 5.60 -11.49 -4.53
C LEU A 173 6.11 -11.79 -3.10
N ALA A 174 7.42 -11.84 -2.93
CA ALA A 174 8.06 -11.91 -1.61
C ALA A 174 8.09 -10.52 -0.92
N GLY A 175 6.95 -9.83 -0.90
CA GLY A 175 6.83 -8.46 -0.39
C GLY A 175 7.17 -7.38 -1.42
N ALA A 176 7.39 -6.16 -0.92
CA ALA A 176 7.68 -4.99 -1.76
C ALA A 176 9.12 -4.91 -2.27
N GLY A 177 10.01 -5.72 -1.68
CA GLY A 177 11.44 -5.62 -1.88
C GLY A 177 12.09 -4.56 -0.99
N VAL A 178 13.41 -4.57 -0.95
CA VAL A 178 14.23 -3.61 -0.20
C VAL A 178 15.42 -3.16 -1.02
N ASP A 179 15.77 -1.89 -0.90
CA ASP A 179 16.98 -1.32 -1.51
C ASP A 179 18.20 -1.67 -0.66
N LEU A 180 18.99 -2.66 -1.09
CA LEU A 180 20.16 -3.14 -0.35
C LEU A 180 21.34 -2.15 -0.38
N GLU A 181 21.35 -1.17 -1.29
CA GLU A 181 22.35 -0.09 -1.28
C GLU A 181 22.03 0.93 -0.19
N HIS A 182 20.75 1.16 0.06
CA HIS A 182 20.29 2.06 1.11
C HIS A 182 20.20 1.37 2.48
N PHE A 183 19.69 0.14 2.51
CA PHE A 183 19.59 -0.70 3.71
C PHE A 183 20.65 -1.81 3.64
N TYR A 184 21.92 -1.42 3.78
CA TYR A 184 23.04 -2.36 3.77
C TYR A 184 23.08 -3.15 5.09
N TYR A 185 23.75 -4.30 5.04
CA TYR A 185 23.94 -5.13 6.22
C TYR A 185 24.78 -4.40 7.28
N ILE A 186 24.32 -4.44 8.51
CA ILE A 186 25.04 -3.97 9.69
C ILE A 186 25.11 -5.15 10.66
N GLU A 187 26.27 -5.38 11.25
CA GLU A 187 26.42 -6.40 12.29
C GLU A 187 25.56 -6.09 13.50
N TYR A 188 25.06 -7.13 14.14
CA TYR A 188 24.34 -6.97 15.40
C TYR A 188 25.25 -6.33 16.45
N PRO A 189 24.70 -5.47 17.33
CA PRO A 189 25.47 -4.94 18.46
C PRO A 189 25.89 -6.06 19.39
N GLU A 190 26.97 -5.82 20.14
CA GLU A 190 27.46 -6.76 21.16
C GLU A 190 26.35 -7.09 22.17
N GLU A 191 26.34 -8.34 22.65
CA GLU A 191 25.40 -8.79 23.67
C GLU A 191 25.61 -7.98 24.96
N THR A 192 24.52 -7.54 25.55
CA THR A 192 24.50 -6.83 26.82
C THR A 192 23.58 -7.55 27.81
N ASN A 193 23.69 -7.22 29.10
CA ASN A 193 22.77 -7.76 30.11
C ASN A 193 21.34 -7.17 30.02
N LEU A 194 21.09 -6.31 29.03
CA LEU A 194 19.78 -5.67 28.78
C LEU A 194 19.27 -6.13 27.42
N THR A 195 18.15 -6.84 27.41
CA THR A 195 17.45 -7.19 26.15
C THR A 195 16.63 -5.98 25.68
N LYS A 196 16.99 -5.44 24.51
CA LYS A 196 16.27 -4.32 23.89
C LYS A 196 15.32 -4.83 22.83
N PHE A 197 14.03 -4.58 23.02
CA PHE A 197 13.00 -4.85 22.03
C PHE A 197 12.73 -3.60 21.20
N LEU A 198 12.41 -3.78 19.92
CA LEU A 198 12.01 -2.68 19.04
C LEU A 198 10.68 -3.03 18.35
N PHE A 199 9.66 -2.21 18.57
CA PHE A 199 8.42 -2.26 17.80
C PHE A 199 8.46 -1.19 16.71
N ILE A 200 8.21 -1.59 15.46
CA ILE A 200 8.09 -0.66 14.33
C ILE A 200 6.72 -0.82 13.71
N GLY A 201 5.88 0.22 13.75
CA GLY A 201 4.56 0.16 13.16
C GLY A 201 3.63 1.26 13.64
N ARG A 202 2.43 1.34 13.04
CA ARG A 202 1.40 2.24 13.58
C ARG A 202 0.99 1.78 14.97
N ILE A 203 0.93 2.71 15.90
CA ILE A 203 0.53 2.46 17.27
C ILE A 203 -0.99 2.43 17.32
N MET A 204 -1.54 1.20 17.27
CA MET A 204 -2.98 0.94 17.22
C MET A 204 -3.26 -0.49 17.71
N ARG A 205 -4.49 -0.71 18.17
CA ARG A 205 -4.91 -1.98 18.77
C ARG A 205 -4.70 -3.18 17.84
N GLU A 206 -5.02 -3.02 16.55
CA GLU A 206 -4.92 -4.09 15.55
C GLU A 206 -3.47 -4.54 15.26
N LYS A 207 -2.50 -3.81 15.82
CA LYS A 207 -1.06 -4.16 15.76
C LYS A 207 -0.57 -4.88 17.02
N GLY A 208 -1.47 -5.15 17.96
CA GLY A 208 -1.13 -5.87 19.18
C GLY A 208 -0.32 -5.06 20.19
N ILE A 209 -0.47 -3.72 20.19
CA ILE A 209 0.34 -2.87 21.07
C ILE A 209 -0.04 -3.04 22.54
N ASP A 210 -1.31 -3.29 22.85
CA ASP A 210 -1.77 -3.54 24.22
C ASP A 210 -1.18 -4.84 24.77
N GLU A 211 -1.13 -5.89 23.94
CA GLU A 211 -0.55 -7.18 24.27
C GLU A 211 0.96 -7.05 24.46
N LEU A 212 1.63 -6.25 23.62
CA LEU A 212 3.06 -5.98 23.74
C LEU A 212 3.40 -5.31 25.08
N PHE A 213 2.66 -4.26 25.45
CA PHE A 213 2.90 -3.59 26.74
C PHE A 213 2.64 -4.51 27.94
N SER A 214 1.56 -5.31 27.89
CA SER A 214 1.27 -6.27 28.95
C SER A 214 2.39 -7.33 29.08
N ALA A 215 2.97 -7.76 27.97
CA ALA A 215 4.09 -8.67 27.98
C ALA A 215 5.36 -8.03 28.59
N MET A 216 5.63 -6.76 28.27
CA MET A 216 6.76 -6.03 28.86
C MET A 216 6.60 -5.80 30.36
N GLU A 217 5.39 -5.43 30.82
CA GLU A 217 5.07 -5.30 32.26
C GLU A 217 5.34 -6.63 32.98
N ARG A 218 4.92 -7.76 32.38
CA ARG A 218 5.14 -9.08 32.94
C ARG A 218 6.61 -9.42 33.03
N LEU A 219 7.39 -9.20 31.98
CA LEU A 219 8.84 -9.44 32.00
C LEU A 219 9.54 -8.63 33.06
N ASN A 220 9.20 -7.35 33.22
CA ASN A 220 9.77 -6.49 34.26
C ASN A 220 9.42 -6.98 35.67
N ASN A 221 8.16 -7.42 35.91
CA ASN A 221 7.72 -7.97 37.19
C ASN A 221 8.40 -9.31 37.52
N GLU A 222 8.74 -10.10 36.51
CA GLU A 222 9.50 -11.34 36.67
C GLU A 222 11.02 -11.11 36.83
N GLY A 223 11.48 -9.84 36.80
CA GLY A 223 12.87 -9.45 37.07
C GLY A 223 13.80 -9.52 35.85
N TYR A 224 13.25 -9.70 34.62
CA TYR A 224 14.06 -9.65 33.41
C TYR A 224 14.49 -8.20 33.11
N LYS A 225 15.78 -8.00 32.84
CA LYS A 225 16.30 -6.70 32.39
C LYS A 225 15.98 -6.49 30.92
N CYS A 226 14.93 -5.77 30.62
CA CYS A 226 14.50 -5.47 29.25
C CYS A 226 13.99 -4.04 29.10
N SER A 227 14.08 -3.53 27.88
CA SER A 227 13.49 -2.25 27.47
C SER A 227 12.77 -2.39 26.13
N LEU A 228 11.83 -1.50 25.87
CA LEU A 228 11.06 -1.46 24.62
C LEU A 228 11.14 -0.07 23.99
N ASP A 229 11.69 0.01 22.79
CA ASP A 229 11.60 1.18 21.94
C ASP A 229 10.42 1.04 20.98
N VAL A 230 9.60 2.10 20.87
CA VAL A 230 8.40 2.11 20.02
C VAL A 230 8.55 3.18 18.95
N LEU A 231 8.66 2.75 17.69
CA LEU A 231 8.79 3.64 16.53
C LEU A 231 7.54 3.60 15.66
N GLY A 232 6.79 4.70 15.62
CA GLY A 232 5.61 4.82 14.77
C GLY A 232 4.70 5.99 15.12
N GLY A 233 3.75 6.26 14.22
CA GLY A 233 2.72 7.28 14.45
C GLY A 233 1.53 6.72 15.23
N PHE A 234 0.93 7.56 16.07
CA PHE A 234 -0.30 7.24 16.79
C PHE A 234 -1.51 7.36 15.89
N GLU A 235 -2.49 6.47 16.04
CA GLU A 235 -3.84 6.73 15.57
C GLU A 235 -4.58 7.63 16.60
N GLU A 236 -5.44 8.55 16.12
CA GLU A 236 -6.00 9.69 16.87
C GLU A 236 -6.60 9.35 18.25
N ASN A 237 -7.04 8.12 18.48
CA ASN A 237 -7.66 7.69 19.75
C ASN A 237 -6.71 6.90 20.67
N TYR A 238 -5.42 6.80 20.34
CA TYR A 238 -4.49 5.92 21.04
C TYR A 238 -3.45 6.66 21.90
N SER A 239 -3.24 7.96 21.64
CA SER A 239 -2.22 8.78 22.30
C SER A 239 -2.40 8.87 23.83
N GLU A 240 -3.64 8.87 24.33
CA GLU A 240 -3.91 8.95 25.77
C GLU A 240 -3.66 7.64 26.53
N ARG A 241 -3.81 6.50 25.85
CA ARG A 241 -3.56 5.17 26.46
C ARG A 241 -2.08 4.93 26.72
N ILE A 242 -1.21 5.48 25.89
CA ILE A 242 0.24 5.24 25.95
C ILE A 242 0.93 6.14 26.94
N LYS A 243 0.43 7.35 27.22
CA LYS A 243 0.91 8.21 28.31
C LYS A 243 0.99 7.50 29.68
N LYS A 244 0.31 6.38 29.81
CA LYS A 244 0.36 5.52 30.98
C LYS A 244 1.65 4.70 31.09
N TYR A 245 2.40 4.54 29.99
CA TYR A 245 3.60 3.70 29.90
C TYR A 245 4.89 4.51 29.61
N GLU A 246 4.79 5.85 29.52
CA GLU A 246 5.90 6.80 29.53
C GLU A 246 6.37 7.05 30.97
#